data_eef44a1103e993cc171b5b64033b08e1
#
_entry.id   eef44a1103e993cc171b5b64033b08e1
#
_cell.length_a   1.000
_cell.length_b   1.000
_cell.length_c   1.000
_cell.angle_alpha   90.00
_cell.angle_beta   90.00
_cell.angle_gamma   90.00
#
_symmetry.space_group_name_H-M   'P 1'
#
loop_
_entity.id
_entity.type
_entity.pdbx_description
1 polymer ?
#
loop_
_entity_poly.entity_id
_entity_poly.type
_entity_poly.pdbx_seq_one_letter_code
_entity_poly.pdbx_strand_id
1 'polypeptide(L)'
;MTMPQTADVEHAARVFVGDEALASERVAGVLARSRGLAYGDGVFETMRAHRGTIHWWPAHWARAARGAERLGIPPPSRARVEAECDALLREAPDAVVKWMLLRGTGARGYAPDPAAPPLWLLSAHPAPMPLARGLRLRWCETRLAAQPLLAGIKHCNRLEQVLARAEWARLDVDEAACDDGLMRDADGRAVAATSANLFVHRDGGWLTPSVERCGIAGVCRAWAMEALDAREVDLSVEAVESADALVLCNAVRGILPVARLGDARWPSRHPAANEAIRRLAAAHPAFADAPMAEAPNDANVDNDDNAQ
;
A
#
# COMPACT_ATOMS: atom_id res chain seq x y z
N MET A 1 17.36 23.83 0.35
CA MET A 1 16.51 24.01 -0.84
C MET A 1 15.11 23.58 -0.45
N THR A 2 14.22 24.54 -0.21
CA THR A 2 12.86 24.32 0.33
C THR A 2 12.02 23.64 -0.74
N MET A 3 11.47 22.47 -0.41
CA MET A 3 10.51 21.78 -1.27
C MET A 3 9.35 22.72 -1.57
N PRO A 4 8.87 22.81 -2.84
CA PRO A 4 7.68 23.59 -3.13
C PRO A 4 6.50 22.97 -2.37
N GLN A 5 5.84 23.76 -1.54
CA GLN A 5 4.54 23.43 -0.97
C GLN A 5 3.57 23.26 -2.13
N THR A 6 3.18 22.01 -2.41
CA THR A 6 2.02 21.74 -3.25
C THR A 6 0.83 22.38 -2.56
N ALA A 7 0.11 23.24 -3.29
CA ALA A 7 -1.11 23.86 -2.81
C ALA A 7 -1.98 22.78 -2.19
N ASP A 8 -2.27 22.93 -0.90
CA ASP A 8 -3.18 22.08 -0.14
C ASP A 8 -4.57 22.20 -0.77
N VAL A 9 -4.90 21.27 -1.65
CA VAL A 9 -6.30 20.99 -1.95
C VAL A 9 -6.77 20.14 -0.77
N GLU A 10 -7.12 20.81 0.34
CA GLU A 10 -7.80 20.20 1.47
C GLU A 10 -9.18 19.72 0.98
N HIS A 11 -9.25 18.51 0.46
CA HIS A 11 -10.51 17.82 0.32
C HIS A 11 -10.94 17.39 1.73
N ALA A 12 -11.84 18.17 2.31
CA ALA A 12 -12.33 17.95 3.66
C ALA A 12 -12.77 16.50 3.86
N ALA A 13 -12.16 15.82 4.84
CA ALA A 13 -12.55 14.47 5.20
C ALA A 13 -14.01 14.44 5.61
N ARG A 14 -14.80 13.52 5.02
CA ARG A 14 -16.19 13.28 5.39
C ARG A 14 -16.24 12.22 6.47
N VAL A 15 -16.92 12.48 7.57
CA VAL A 15 -17.00 11.60 8.74
C VAL A 15 -18.45 11.21 9.00
N PHE A 16 -18.68 9.93 9.32
CA PHE A 16 -20.01 9.36 9.48
C PHE A 16 -20.08 8.48 10.74
N VAL A 17 -21.24 8.44 11.36
CA VAL A 17 -21.59 7.45 12.40
C VAL A 17 -22.80 6.67 11.91
N GLY A 18 -22.66 5.36 11.71
CA GLY A 18 -23.62 4.59 10.94
C GLY A 18 -23.77 5.17 9.54
N ASP A 19 -24.99 5.50 9.11
CA ASP A 19 -25.26 6.13 7.82
C ASP A 19 -25.45 7.67 7.92
N GLU A 20 -25.25 8.26 9.10
CA GLU A 20 -25.40 9.71 9.35
C GLU A 20 -24.07 10.45 9.17
N ALA A 21 -24.05 11.48 8.31
CA ALA A 21 -22.90 12.38 8.17
C ALA A 21 -22.77 13.28 9.39
N LEU A 22 -21.55 13.41 9.91
CA LEU A 22 -21.28 14.29 11.05
C LEU A 22 -21.03 15.74 10.59
N ALA A 23 -21.68 16.67 11.26
CA ALA A 23 -21.34 18.08 11.15
C ALA A 23 -19.93 18.34 11.72
N SER A 24 -19.18 19.27 11.11
CA SER A 24 -17.76 19.52 11.38
C SER A 24 -17.46 19.76 12.86
N GLU A 25 -18.33 20.49 13.56
CA GLU A 25 -18.19 20.80 14.99
C GLU A 25 -18.29 19.58 15.91
N ARG A 26 -18.90 18.49 15.46
CA ARG A 26 -19.04 17.23 16.21
C ARG A 26 -17.88 16.26 16.00
N VAL A 27 -17.15 16.40 14.91
CA VAL A 27 -16.11 15.44 14.48
C VAL A 27 -15.03 15.26 15.55
N ALA A 28 -14.46 16.34 16.07
CA ALA A 28 -13.39 16.27 17.08
C ALA A 28 -13.84 15.51 18.33
N GLY A 29 -15.06 15.77 18.83
CA GLY A 29 -15.61 15.11 20.02
C GLY A 29 -15.90 13.61 19.80
N VAL A 30 -16.26 13.19 18.60
CA VAL A 30 -16.46 11.77 18.24
C VAL A 30 -15.11 11.08 18.09
N LEU A 31 -14.15 11.67 17.38
CA LEU A 31 -12.82 11.11 17.19
C LEU A 31 -12.06 10.94 18.51
N ALA A 32 -12.16 11.91 19.44
CA ALA A 32 -11.53 11.83 20.76
C ALA A 32 -12.00 10.63 21.60
N ARG A 33 -13.19 10.10 21.34
CA ARG A 33 -13.74 8.90 21.98
C ARG A 33 -13.68 7.66 21.10
N SER A 34 -13.08 7.76 19.91
CA SER A 34 -13.01 6.67 18.96
C SER A 34 -12.04 5.58 19.43
N ARG A 35 -12.49 4.35 19.41
CA ARG A 35 -11.64 3.16 19.61
C ARG A 35 -10.62 3.01 18.48
N GLY A 36 -10.96 3.48 17.28
CA GLY A 36 -10.05 3.54 16.15
C GLY A 36 -8.81 4.39 16.45
N LEU A 37 -8.99 5.57 17.08
CA LEU A 37 -7.88 6.42 17.52
C LEU A 37 -7.12 5.82 18.71
N ALA A 38 -7.85 5.29 19.71
CA ALA A 38 -7.24 4.80 20.95
C ALA A 38 -6.50 3.46 20.77
N TYR A 39 -6.99 2.57 19.92
CA TYR A 39 -6.52 1.17 19.82
C TYR A 39 -6.23 0.71 18.38
N GLY A 40 -6.44 1.53 17.37
CA GLY A 40 -6.41 1.09 15.97
C GLY A 40 -7.52 0.08 15.65
N ASP A 41 -8.66 0.12 16.37
CA ASP A 41 -9.77 -0.82 16.25
C ASP A 41 -10.60 -0.52 14.98
N GLY A 42 -10.11 -1.04 13.85
CA GLY A 42 -10.68 -0.79 12.56
C GLY A 42 -9.86 -1.32 11.39
N VAL A 43 -10.41 -1.15 10.20
CA VAL A 43 -9.79 -1.45 8.90
C VAL A 43 -9.79 -0.21 8.02
N PHE A 44 -8.95 -0.23 6.98
CA PHE A 44 -8.93 0.86 6.02
C PHE A 44 -8.63 0.39 4.61
N GLU A 45 -9.05 1.18 3.63
CA GLU A 45 -8.72 1.00 2.22
C GLU A 45 -8.04 2.26 1.67
N THR A 46 -7.20 2.06 0.65
CA THR A 46 -6.56 3.12 -0.11
C THR A 46 -6.65 2.74 -1.57
N MET A 47 -7.43 3.49 -2.32
CA MET A 47 -7.96 3.07 -3.62
C MET A 47 -7.60 4.11 -4.68
N ARG A 48 -7.01 3.69 -5.80
CA ARG A 48 -6.81 4.56 -6.95
C ARG A 48 -8.12 4.78 -7.65
N ALA A 49 -8.48 6.04 -7.83
CA ALA A 49 -9.54 6.47 -8.74
C ALA A 49 -8.93 7.10 -9.99
N HIS A 50 -9.53 6.84 -11.14
CA HIS A 50 -9.18 7.42 -12.42
C HIS A 50 -10.46 7.72 -13.21
N ARG A 51 -10.59 8.95 -13.69
CA ARG A 51 -11.78 9.42 -14.42
C ARG A 51 -13.08 9.14 -13.67
N GLY A 52 -13.09 9.39 -12.35
CA GLY A 52 -14.26 9.21 -11.51
C GLY A 52 -14.58 7.76 -11.12
N THR A 53 -13.74 6.79 -11.47
CA THR A 53 -13.97 5.37 -11.19
C THR A 53 -12.90 4.81 -10.27
N ILE A 54 -13.30 4.17 -9.15
CA ILE A 54 -12.38 3.46 -8.26
C ILE A 54 -12.06 2.08 -8.87
N HIS A 55 -10.77 1.85 -9.15
CA HIS A 55 -10.32 0.55 -9.64
C HIS A 55 -10.45 -0.52 -8.56
N TRP A 56 -10.88 -1.71 -8.95
CA TRP A 56 -11.10 -2.86 -8.06
C TRP A 56 -12.06 -2.60 -6.89
N TRP A 57 -13.01 -1.67 -7.01
CA TRP A 57 -13.96 -1.37 -5.93
C TRP A 57 -14.60 -2.62 -5.31
N PRO A 58 -15.10 -3.62 -6.07
CA PRO A 58 -15.65 -4.84 -5.47
C PRO A 58 -14.66 -5.60 -4.60
N ALA A 59 -13.38 -5.66 -5.00
CA ALA A 59 -12.33 -6.34 -4.25
C ALA A 59 -11.93 -5.57 -3.00
N HIS A 60 -11.87 -4.23 -3.07
CA HIS A 60 -11.66 -3.36 -1.92
C HIS A 60 -12.77 -3.51 -0.89
N TRP A 61 -14.03 -3.45 -1.33
CA TRP A 61 -15.18 -3.69 -0.47
C TRP A 61 -15.12 -5.06 0.19
N ALA A 62 -14.90 -6.12 -0.59
CA ALA A 62 -14.83 -7.48 -0.08
C ALA A 62 -13.71 -7.67 0.95
N ARG A 63 -12.54 -7.04 0.76
CA ARG A 63 -11.44 -7.09 1.74
C ARG A 63 -11.79 -6.34 3.02
N ALA A 64 -12.35 -5.14 2.92
CA ALA A 64 -12.78 -4.36 4.07
C ALA A 64 -13.88 -5.08 4.85
N ALA A 65 -14.87 -5.66 4.16
CA ALA A 65 -15.96 -6.42 4.77
C ALA A 65 -15.44 -7.66 5.54
N ARG A 66 -14.53 -8.45 4.94
CA ARG A 66 -13.89 -9.59 5.64
C ARG A 66 -13.09 -9.14 6.86
N GLY A 67 -12.38 -7.99 6.76
CA GLY A 67 -11.63 -7.44 7.88
C GLY A 67 -12.56 -6.95 9.00
N ALA A 68 -13.64 -6.27 8.65
CA ALA A 68 -14.66 -5.80 9.58
C ALA A 68 -15.36 -6.97 10.29
N GLU A 69 -15.75 -8.02 9.53
CA GLU A 69 -16.33 -9.24 10.08
C GLU A 69 -15.40 -9.91 11.10
N ARG A 70 -14.11 -10.06 10.75
CA ARG A 70 -13.10 -10.67 11.65
C ARG A 70 -12.91 -9.87 12.93
N LEU A 71 -13.03 -8.54 12.86
CA LEU A 71 -12.97 -7.66 14.03
C LEU A 71 -14.35 -7.52 14.73
N GLY A 72 -15.44 -8.04 14.18
CA GLY A 72 -16.79 -7.86 14.69
C GLY A 72 -17.25 -6.39 14.60
N ILE A 73 -16.93 -5.69 13.51
CA ILE A 73 -17.38 -4.32 13.24
C ILE A 73 -18.47 -4.36 12.18
N PRO A 74 -19.71 -3.95 12.46
CA PRO A 74 -20.75 -3.89 11.44
C PRO A 74 -20.34 -2.85 10.37
N PRO A 75 -20.27 -3.22 9.06
CA PRO A 75 -20.00 -2.24 8.03
C PRO A 75 -21.23 -1.33 7.80
N PRO A 76 -21.02 -0.10 7.33
CA PRO A 76 -22.12 0.74 6.83
C PRO A 76 -22.75 0.12 5.57
N SER A 77 -23.89 0.66 5.14
CA SER A 77 -24.50 0.27 3.86
C SER A 77 -23.51 0.47 2.71
N ARG A 78 -23.30 -0.58 1.89
CA ARG A 78 -22.44 -0.52 0.71
C ARG A 78 -22.87 0.60 -0.23
N ALA A 79 -24.18 0.72 -0.50
CA ALA A 79 -24.72 1.73 -1.38
C ALA A 79 -24.44 3.15 -0.83
N ARG A 80 -24.45 3.33 0.51
CA ARG A 80 -24.10 4.60 1.12
C ARG A 80 -22.63 4.96 0.89
N VAL A 81 -21.71 4.04 1.09
CA VAL A 81 -20.29 4.27 0.85
C VAL A 81 -20.02 4.56 -0.64
N GLU A 82 -20.65 3.83 -1.55
CA GLU A 82 -20.55 4.06 -3.00
C GLU A 82 -21.04 5.49 -3.36
N ALA A 83 -22.19 5.91 -2.87
CA ALA A 83 -22.73 7.24 -3.13
C ALA A 83 -21.81 8.37 -2.63
N GLU A 84 -21.17 8.18 -1.48
CA GLU A 84 -20.22 9.16 -0.93
C GLU A 84 -18.89 9.17 -1.69
N CYS A 85 -18.41 8.02 -2.16
CA CYS A 85 -17.26 7.93 -3.06
C CYS A 85 -17.56 8.65 -4.39
N ASP A 86 -18.72 8.42 -4.99
CA ASP A 86 -19.13 9.08 -6.23
C ASP A 86 -19.23 10.60 -6.04
N ALA A 87 -19.77 11.05 -4.91
CA ALA A 87 -19.85 12.46 -4.57
C ALA A 87 -18.46 13.10 -4.45
N LEU A 88 -17.52 12.41 -3.81
CA LEU A 88 -16.14 12.85 -3.67
C LEU A 88 -15.41 12.92 -5.01
N LEU A 89 -15.62 11.92 -5.86
CA LEU A 89 -14.96 11.81 -7.17
C LEU A 89 -15.53 12.74 -8.24
N ARG A 90 -16.70 13.32 -8.04
CA ARG A 90 -17.15 14.44 -8.91
C ARG A 90 -16.28 15.68 -8.76
N GLU A 91 -15.69 15.89 -7.59
CA GLU A 91 -14.79 17.01 -7.31
C GLU A 91 -13.31 16.67 -7.64
N ALA A 92 -12.92 15.39 -7.47
CA ALA A 92 -11.56 14.91 -7.67
C ALA A 92 -11.55 13.58 -8.45
N PRO A 93 -11.76 13.59 -9.78
CA PRO A 93 -11.92 12.37 -10.59
C PRO A 93 -10.68 11.50 -10.68
N ASP A 94 -9.48 12.08 -10.49
CA ASP A 94 -8.19 11.39 -10.48
C ASP A 94 -7.55 11.57 -9.11
N ALA A 95 -7.82 10.63 -8.19
CA ALA A 95 -7.44 10.74 -6.79
C ALA A 95 -7.04 9.40 -6.19
N VAL A 96 -6.53 9.45 -4.98
CA VAL A 96 -6.45 8.32 -4.07
C VAL A 96 -7.52 8.51 -2.99
N VAL A 97 -8.54 7.66 -3.04
CA VAL A 97 -9.60 7.64 -2.02
C VAL A 97 -9.15 6.78 -0.85
N LYS A 98 -9.14 7.35 0.34
CA LYS A 98 -8.91 6.62 1.59
C LYS A 98 -10.24 6.47 2.31
N TRP A 99 -10.62 5.23 2.58
CA TRP A 99 -11.77 4.86 3.40
C TRP A 99 -11.30 4.17 4.67
N MET A 100 -11.73 4.65 5.83
CA MET A 100 -11.46 4.03 7.12
C MET A 100 -12.78 3.61 7.74
N LEU A 101 -12.87 2.37 8.20
CA LEU A 101 -14.00 1.83 8.93
C LEU A 101 -13.52 1.44 10.32
N LEU A 102 -13.99 2.15 11.32
CA LEU A 102 -13.58 2.02 12.71
C LEU A 102 -14.77 1.53 13.54
N ARG A 103 -14.48 0.82 14.63
CA ARG A 103 -15.50 0.58 15.64
C ARG A 103 -15.93 1.91 16.24
N GLY A 104 -17.21 2.07 16.42
CA GLY A 104 -17.81 3.27 17.03
C GLY A 104 -17.33 3.51 18.47
N THR A 105 -17.85 4.56 19.04
CA THR A 105 -17.56 4.92 20.44
C THR A 105 -18.17 3.88 21.40
N GLY A 106 -17.44 3.56 22.46
CA GLY A 106 -17.87 2.60 23.48
C GLY A 106 -17.38 2.99 24.88
N ALA A 107 -17.59 2.13 25.84
CA ALA A 107 -17.06 2.25 27.19
C ALA A 107 -15.53 2.21 27.19
N ARG A 108 -14.91 2.61 28.31
CA ARG A 108 -13.45 2.48 28.52
C ARG A 108 -13.03 1.00 28.57
N GLY A 109 -11.81 0.75 28.12
CA GLY A 109 -11.21 -0.58 28.14
C GLY A 109 -11.34 -1.32 26.81
N TYR A 110 -10.91 -2.58 26.78
CA TYR A 110 -10.77 -3.33 25.52
C TYR A 110 -12.06 -4.02 25.06
N ALA A 111 -13.03 -4.23 25.95
CA ALA A 111 -14.30 -4.86 25.59
C ALA A 111 -15.07 -3.99 24.59
N PRO A 112 -15.37 -4.50 23.38
CA PRO A 112 -16.15 -3.75 22.41
C PRO A 112 -17.63 -3.78 22.76
N ASP A 113 -18.34 -2.69 22.45
CA ASP A 113 -19.79 -2.68 22.43
C ASP A 113 -20.26 -3.19 21.04
N PRO A 114 -20.92 -4.36 20.96
CA PRO A 114 -21.37 -4.90 19.68
C PRO A 114 -22.53 -4.11 19.05
N ALA A 115 -23.23 -3.27 19.83
CA ALA A 115 -24.34 -2.44 19.37
C ALA A 115 -23.87 -1.05 18.90
N ALA A 116 -22.61 -0.67 19.13
CA ALA A 116 -22.11 0.64 18.73
C ALA A 116 -22.14 0.78 17.19
N PRO A 117 -22.78 1.83 16.65
CA PRO A 117 -22.78 2.10 15.22
C PRO A 117 -21.33 2.36 14.75
N PRO A 118 -20.94 1.90 13.54
CA PRO A 118 -19.60 2.10 13.05
C PRO A 118 -19.31 3.60 12.84
N LEU A 119 -18.05 3.97 13.06
CA LEU A 119 -17.51 5.27 12.67
C LEU A 119 -16.70 5.06 11.38
N TRP A 120 -16.97 5.84 10.34
CA TRP A 120 -16.18 5.72 9.12
C TRP A 120 -15.88 7.08 8.50
N LEU A 121 -14.79 7.14 7.75
CA LEU A 121 -14.25 8.34 7.17
C LEU A 121 -13.89 8.10 5.71
N LEU A 122 -14.15 9.12 4.87
CA LEU A 122 -13.70 9.19 3.49
C LEU A 122 -12.85 10.45 3.28
N SER A 123 -11.74 10.30 2.57
CA SER A 123 -10.94 11.44 2.12
C SER A 123 -10.36 11.16 0.73
N ALA A 124 -10.15 12.21 -0.06
CA ALA A 124 -9.42 12.14 -1.32
C ALA A 124 -8.07 12.83 -1.18
N HIS A 125 -7.07 12.28 -1.83
CA HIS A 125 -5.70 12.77 -1.85
C HIS A 125 -5.18 12.79 -3.29
N PRO A 126 -4.22 13.65 -3.63
CA PRO A 126 -3.58 13.62 -4.94
C PRO A 126 -2.99 12.24 -5.24
N ALA A 127 -3.11 11.81 -6.47
CA ALA A 127 -2.46 10.60 -6.92
C ALA A 127 -0.93 10.79 -6.92
N PRO A 128 -0.16 9.81 -6.41
CA PRO A 128 1.28 9.94 -6.41
C PRO A 128 1.82 9.96 -7.84
N MET A 129 2.82 10.82 -8.08
CA MET A 129 3.52 10.85 -9.37
C MET A 129 4.16 9.48 -9.65
N PRO A 130 4.12 9.03 -10.91
CA PRO A 130 4.83 7.83 -11.34
C PRO A 130 6.34 7.99 -11.11
N LEU A 131 7.02 6.88 -10.76
CA LEU A 131 8.47 6.86 -10.64
C LEU A 131 9.08 6.49 -11.98
N ALA A 132 9.99 7.33 -12.51
CA ALA A 132 10.67 7.08 -13.78
C ALA A 132 11.78 6.00 -13.69
N ARG A 133 12.06 5.48 -12.51
CA ARG A 133 13.13 4.50 -12.24
C ARG A 133 12.64 3.35 -11.38
N GLY A 134 13.39 2.26 -11.35
CA GLY A 134 13.16 1.16 -10.40
C GLY A 134 13.38 1.60 -8.94
N LEU A 135 12.69 0.94 -8.03
CA LEU A 135 12.74 1.22 -6.59
C LEU A 135 14.09 0.83 -6.00
N ARG A 136 14.55 1.63 -5.06
CA ARG A 136 15.67 1.32 -4.17
C ARG A 136 15.10 0.90 -2.82
N LEU A 137 15.39 -0.32 -2.43
CA LEU A 137 14.88 -0.92 -1.20
C LEU A 137 16.02 -1.22 -0.21
N ARG A 138 15.66 -1.38 1.05
CA ARG A 138 16.49 -1.94 2.11
C ARG A 138 15.74 -3.03 2.86
N TRP A 139 16.45 -3.91 3.54
CA TRP A 139 15.84 -4.76 4.56
C TRP A 139 15.58 -3.95 5.83
N CYS A 140 14.36 -4.05 6.36
CA CYS A 140 14.03 -3.48 7.66
C CYS A 140 14.55 -4.36 8.79
N GLU A 141 14.99 -3.74 9.87
CA GLU A 141 15.28 -4.41 11.14
C GLU A 141 14.00 -4.82 11.85
N THR A 142 12.99 -3.93 11.82
CA THR A 142 11.66 -4.17 12.35
C THR A 142 11.02 -5.40 11.70
N ARG A 143 10.58 -6.35 12.55
CA ARG A 143 9.92 -7.58 12.13
C ARG A 143 8.41 -7.45 12.23
N LEU A 144 7.70 -8.19 11.38
CA LEU A 144 6.25 -8.36 11.48
C LEU A 144 5.92 -9.45 12.48
N ALA A 145 5.08 -9.14 13.46
CA ALA A 145 4.60 -10.14 14.41
C ALA A 145 3.62 -11.11 13.74
N ALA A 146 3.74 -12.38 14.06
CA ALA A 146 2.78 -13.38 13.62
C ALA A 146 1.48 -13.24 14.44
N GLN A 147 0.40 -12.84 13.78
CA GLN A 147 -0.93 -12.77 14.38
C GLN A 147 -1.98 -13.23 13.36
N PRO A 148 -2.28 -14.55 13.31
CA PRO A 148 -3.21 -15.11 12.30
C PRO A 148 -4.59 -14.46 12.27
N LEU A 149 -5.09 -13.96 13.41
CA LEU A 149 -6.37 -13.25 13.47
C LEU A 149 -6.34 -11.88 12.77
N LEU A 150 -5.15 -11.28 12.59
CA LEU A 150 -4.97 -10.00 11.90
C LEU A 150 -4.31 -10.17 10.52
N ALA A 151 -3.75 -11.34 10.24
CA ALA A 151 -3.08 -11.65 8.98
C ALA A 151 -4.05 -11.53 7.79
N GLY A 152 -3.56 -10.98 6.69
CA GLY A 152 -4.30 -10.78 5.45
C GLY A 152 -5.27 -9.58 5.45
N ILE A 153 -5.78 -9.13 6.61
CA ILE A 153 -6.66 -7.96 6.66
C ILE A 153 -5.87 -6.64 6.71
N LYS A 154 -6.50 -5.56 6.21
CA LYS A 154 -5.88 -4.23 6.21
C LYS A 154 -6.36 -3.43 7.43
N HIS A 155 -5.95 -3.90 8.65
CA HIS A 155 -6.32 -3.27 9.92
C HIS A 155 -5.54 -1.97 10.18
N CYS A 156 -6.02 -1.13 11.11
CA CYS A 156 -5.41 0.18 11.39
C CYS A 156 -4.13 0.14 12.24
N ASN A 157 -3.79 -1.00 12.84
CA ASN A 157 -2.54 -1.14 13.62
C ASN A 157 -1.33 -1.25 12.66
N ARG A 158 -0.67 -0.12 12.40
CA ARG A 158 0.45 0.01 11.45
C ARG A 158 1.74 0.49 12.10
N LEU A 159 1.90 0.32 13.42
CA LEU A 159 3.10 0.76 14.13
C LEU A 159 4.37 0.05 13.65
N GLU A 160 4.30 -1.23 13.27
CA GLU A 160 5.44 -1.95 12.69
C GLU A 160 5.93 -1.25 11.41
N GLN A 161 5.02 -0.87 10.50
CA GLN A 161 5.37 -0.15 9.27
C GLN A 161 5.89 1.26 9.56
N VAL A 162 5.35 1.94 10.59
CA VAL A 162 5.83 3.26 11.02
C VAL A 162 7.25 3.15 11.59
N LEU A 163 7.52 2.17 12.45
CA LEU A 163 8.85 1.92 13.00
C LEU A 163 9.85 1.56 11.90
N ALA A 164 9.47 0.65 10.99
CA ALA A 164 10.29 0.30 9.85
C ALA A 164 10.64 1.52 8.99
N ARG A 165 9.66 2.38 8.70
CA ARG A 165 9.89 3.64 7.96
C ARG A 165 10.82 4.60 8.69
N ALA A 166 10.76 4.64 10.02
CA ALA A 166 11.61 5.52 10.83
C ALA A 166 13.10 5.10 10.82
N GLU A 167 13.41 3.86 10.41
CA GLU A 167 14.79 3.37 10.38
C GLU A 167 15.70 4.21 9.47
N TRP A 168 15.22 4.61 8.28
CA TRP A 168 16.03 5.41 7.35
C TRP A 168 15.77 6.92 7.42
N ALA A 169 14.76 7.36 8.15
CA ALA A 169 14.56 8.78 8.42
C ALA A 169 15.67 9.37 9.33
N ARG A 170 16.48 8.52 9.96
CA ARG A 170 17.59 8.87 10.87
C ARG A 170 18.97 8.70 10.24
N LEU A 171 19.04 8.26 8.99
CA LEU A 171 20.30 8.00 8.29
C LEU A 171 20.76 9.25 7.52
N ASP A 172 22.04 9.31 7.21
CA ASP A 172 22.60 10.33 6.34
C ASP A 172 22.02 10.29 4.92
N VAL A 173 22.09 11.38 4.18
CA VAL A 173 21.34 11.61 2.93
C VAL A 173 21.57 10.50 1.88
N ASP A 174 22.78 9.95 1.79
CA ASP A 174 23.11 8.92 0.81
C ASP A 174 22.59 7.52 1.20
N GLU A 175 22.59 7.20 2.48
CA GLU A 175 21.98 5.96 3.01
C GLU A 175 20.46 6.06 3.11
N ALA A 176 19.93 7.27 3.30
CA ALA A 176 18.50 7.57 3.33
C ALA A 176 17.84 7.48 1.93
N ALA A 177 18.62 7.34 0.86
CA ALA A 177 18.11 7.24 -0.51
C ALA A 177 17.39 5.89 -0.76
N CYS A 178 16.32 5.63 0.01
CA CYS A 178 15.50 4.42 0.00
C CYS A 178 14.03 4.80 -0.27
N ASP A 179 13.38 4.10 -1.20
CA ASP A 179 11.98 4.38 -1.58
C ASP A 179 11.01 3.62 -0.68
N ASP A 180 11.36 2.38 -0.29
CA ASP A 180 10.59 1.55 0.64
C ASP A 180 11.51 0.51 1.33
N GLY A 181 11.03 -0.14 2.39
CA GLY A 181 11.74 -1.18 3.10
C GLY A 181 11.03 -2.53 3.01
N LEU A 182 11.77 -3.60 2.75
CA LEU A 182 11.27 -4.97 2.86
C LEU A 182 11.31 -5.46 4.30
N MET A 183 10.17 -5.96 4.76
CA MET A 183 9.97 -6.50 6.10
C MET A 183 9.96 -8.02 6.08
N ARG A 184 10.47 -8.59 7.15
CA ARG A 184 10.51 -10.04 7.40
C ARG A 184 9.61 -10.39 8.57
N ASP A 185 9.14 -11.62 8.65
CA ASP A 185 8.49 -12.14 9.85
C ASP A 185 9.51 -12.44 10.97
N ALA A 186 9.03 -12.93 12.11
CA ALA A 186 9.86 -13.29 13.26
C ALA A 186 10.86 -14.42 12.92
N ASP A 187 10.53 -15.30 11.97
CA ASP A 187 11.38 -16.40 11.52
C ASP A 187 12.40 -15.95 10.44
N GLY A 188 12.41 -14.69 10.06
CA GLY A 188 13.34 -14.13 9.08
C GLY A 188 12.90 -14.26 7.62
N ARG A 189 11.71 -14.79 7.34
CA ARG A 189 11.16 -14.90 5.98
C ARG A 189 10.68 -13.56 5.46
N ALA A 190 10.92 -13.30 4.16
CA ALA A 190 10.40 -12.10 3.51
C ALA A 190 8.88 -12.13 3.45
N VAL A 191 8.22 -11.00 3.71
CA VAL A 191 6.74 -10.91 3.71
C VAL A 191 6.27 -9.84 2.73
N ALA A 192 6.63 -8.61 2.92
CA ALA A 192 6.13 -7.48 2.14
C ALA A 192 7.01 -6.24 2.33
N ALA A 193 6.86 -5.24 1.49
CA ALA A 193 7.35 -3.90 1.80
C ALA A 193 6.41 -3.18 2.79
N THR A 194 6.85 -2.04 3.34
CA THR A 194 6.03 -1.30 4.31
C THR A 194 4.69 -0.86 3.72
N SER A 195 4.60 -0.66 2.41
CA SER A 195 3.40 -0.17 1.72
C SER A 195 2.92 -1.01 0.52
N ALA A 196 3.59 -2.14 0.20
CA ALA A 196 3.33 -2.94 -0.99
C ALA A 196 3.62 -4.43 -0.77
N ASN A 197 2.97 -5.30 -1.55
CA ASN A 197 3.29 -6.72 -1.60
C ASN A 197 4.51 -6.97 -2.50
N LEU A 198 5.25 -8.03 -2.21
CA LEU A 198 6.44 -8.47 -2.93
C LEU A 198 6.09 -9.58 -3.92
N PHE A 199 6.66 -9.49 -5.13
CA PHE A 199 6.75 -10.59 -6.10
C PHE A 199 8.19 -10.78 -6.54
N VAL A 200 8.59 -12.03 -6.66
CA VAL A 200 9.93 -12.50 -7.02
C VAL A 200 9.82 -13.30 -8.29
N HIS A 201 10.56 -12.93 -9.34
CA HIS A 201 10.70 -13.75 -10.54
C HIS A 201 11.93 -14.62 -10.41
N ARG A 202 11.77 -15.94 -10.59
CA ARG A 202 12.84 -16.91 -10.51
C ARG A 202 12.52 -18.14 -11.34
N ASP A 203 13.52 -18.66 -12.07
CA ASP A 203 13.40 -19.88 -12.88
C ASP A 203 12.19 -19.83 -13.84
N GLY A 204 11.93 -18.66 -14.43
CA GLY A 204 10.85 -18.43 -15.39
C GLY A 204 9.45 -18.29 -14.79
N GLY A 205 9.30 -18.27 -13.45
CA GLY A 205 8.01 -18.15 -12.77
C GLY A 205 7.98 -17.04 -11.73
N TRP A 206 6.75 -16.62 -11.37
CA TRP A 206 6.53 -15.63 -10.33
C TRP A 206 6.17 -16.30 -8.99
N LEU A 207 6.77 -15.80 -7.92
CA LEU A 207 6.55 -16.22 -6.54
C LEU A 207 6.16 -15.00 -5.70
N THR A 208 5.32 -15.21 -4.67
CA THR A 208 4.96 -14.17 -3.70
C THR A 208 4.90 -14.76 -2.29
N PRO A 209 5.31 -14.01 -1.25
CA PRO A 209 5.23 -14.51 0.13
C PRO A 209 3.81 -14.81 0.57
N SER A 210 3.66 -15.83 1.44
CA SER A 210 2.41 -16.08 2.16
C SER A 210 2.06 -14.93 3.11
N VAL A 211 0.77 -14.65 3.22
CA VAL A 211 0.21 -13.65 4.13
C VAL A 211 -0.72 -14.27 5.19
N GLU A 212 -0.60 -15.57 5.43
CA GLU A 212 -1.43 -16.28 6.41
C GLU A 212 -1.04 -16.03 7.87
N ARG A 213 0.24 -15.70 8.11
CA ARG A 213 0.76 -15.43 9.45
C ARG A 213 0.81 -13.96 9.81
N CYS A 214 1.14 -13.12 8.84
CA CYS A 214 1.25 -11.66 8.95
C CYS A 214 1.18 -11.03 7.55
N GLY A 215 1.17 -9.70 7.47
CA GLY A 215 1.07 -8.98 6.21
C GLY A 215 -0.36 -8.75 5.75
N ILE A 216 -0.52 -8.23 4.55
CA ILE A 216 -1.82 -7.83 3.96
C ILE A 216 -2.05 -8.58 2.66
N ALA A 217 -3.22 -9.21 2.50
CA ALA A 217 -3.69 -9.74 1.23
C ALA A 217 -4.11 -8.57 0.32
N GLY A 218 -3.16 -8.05 -0.47
CA GLY A 218 -3.34 -6.87 -1.32
C GLY A 218 -4.34 -7.11 -2.45
N VAL A 219 -5.18 -6.11 -2.79
CA VAL A 219 -6.10 -6.21 -3.94
C VAL A 219 -5.29 -6.32 -5.25
N CYS A 220 -4.28 -5.47 -5.42
CA CYS A 220 -3.37 -5.58 -6.56
C CYS A 220 -2.57 -6.90 -6.55
N ARG A 221 -2.20 -7.42 -5.34
CA ARG A 221 -1.57 -8.74 -5.21
C ARG A 221 -2.47 -9.85 -5.75
N ALA A 222 -3.77 -9.85 -5.38
CA ALA A 222 -4.71 -10.87 -5.85
C ALA A 222 -4.82 -10.86 -7.39
N TRP A 223 -4.93 -9.68 -7.99
CA TRP A 223 -4.90 -9.53 -9.44
C TRP A 223 -3.56 -10.04 -10.04
N ALA A 224 -2.42 -9.66 -9.45
CA ALA A 224 -1.11 -10.04 -9.95
C ALA A 224 -0.85 -11.55 -9.84
N MET A 225 -1.34 -12.21 -8.79
CA MET A 225 -1.24 -13.67 -8.65
C MET A 225 -1.93 -14.39 -9.82
N GLU A 226 -3.12 -13.96 -10.20
CA GLU A 226 -3.86 -14.53 -11.33
C GLU A 226 -3.19 -14.16 -12.68
N ALA A 227 -2.92 -12.87 -12.90
CA ALA A 227 -2.40 -12.38 -14.18
C ALA A 227 -0.98 -12.88 -14.49
N LEU A 228 -0.17 -13.19 -13.49
CA LEU A 228 1.21 -13.64 -13.63
C LEU A 228 1.39 -15.15 -13.35
N ASP A 229 0.31 -15.87 -13.06
CA ASP A 229 0.34 -17.28 -12.61
C ASP A 229 1.33 -17.47 -11.44
N ALA A 230 1.27 -16.56 -10.48
CA ALA A 230 2.24 -16.52 -9.38
C ALA A 230 1.87 -17.48 -8.26
N ARG A 231 2.87 -18.22 -7.75
CA ARG A 231 2.69 -19.15 -6.65
C ARG A 231 3.00 -18.50 -5.31
N GLU A 232 2.18 -18.79 -4.30
CA GLU A 232 2.43 -18.39 -2.92
C GLU A 232 3.40 -19.38 -2.25
N VAL A 233 4.49 -18.86 -1.67
CA VAL A 233 5.54 -19.66 -1.04
C VAL A 233 6.19 -18.90 0.12
N ASP A 234 6.86 -19.60 1.02
CA ASP A 234 7.79 -18.98 1.97
C ASP A 234 9.10 -18.61 1.24
N LEU A 235 9.54 -17.36 1.40
CA LEU A 235 10.75 -16.84 0.75
C LEU A 235 11.81 -16.49 1.80
N SER A 236 13.00 -17.04 1.65
CA SER A 236 14.17 -16.62 2.44
C SER A 236 14.76 -15.32 1.88
N VAL A 237 15.63 -14.67 2.65
CA VAL A 237 16.40 -13.49 2.21
C VAL A 237 17.20 -13.81 0.96
N GLU A 238 17.91 -14.94 0.96
CA GLU A 238 18.75 -15.39 -0.14
C GLU A 238 17.93 -15.66 -1.42
N ALA A 239 16.71 -16.22 -1.28
CA ALA A 239 15.82 -16.44 -2.40
C ALA A 239 15.34 -15.13 -3.05
N VAL A 240 15.16 -14.08 -2.24
CA VAL A 240 14.83 -12.74 -2.73
C VAL A 240 16.03 -12.08 -3.40
N GLU A 241 17.20 -12.10 -2.75
CA GLU A 241 18.40 -11.42 -3.26
C GLU A 241 19.01 -12.08 -4.51
N SER A 242 18.81 -13.40 -4.68
CA SER A 242 19.24 -14.15 -5.86
C SER A 242 18.19 -14.27 -6.98
N ALA A 243 17.11 -13.52 -6.90
CA ALA A 243 16.04 -13.52 -7.90
C ALA A 243 16.49 -12.91 -9.23
N ASP A 244 15.85 -13.32 -10.34
CA ASP A 244 16.06 -12.73 -11.67
C ASP A 244 15.48 -11.30 -11.74
N ALA A 245 14.34 -11.08 -11.08
CA ALA A 245 13.70 -9.76 -10.95
C ALA A 245 12.81 -9.69 -9.70
N LEU A 246 12.65 -8.48 -9.18
CA LEU A 246 11.71 -8.15 -8.12
C LEU A 246 10.73 -7.07 -8.57
N VAL A 247 9.48 -7.20 -8.16
CA VAL A 247 8.51 -6.12 -8.24
C VAL A 247 7.76 -5.98 -6.91
N LEU A 248 7.39 -4.76 -6.58
CA LEU A 248 6.40 -4.47 -5.56
C LEU A 248 5.06 -4.14 -6.22
N CYS A 249 3.95 -4.40 -5.52
CA CYS A 249 2.65 -3.97 -6.02
C CYS A 249 1.72 -3.46 -4.92
N ASN A 250 0.93 -2.46 -5.24
CA ASN A 250 -0.20 -2.01 -4.43
C ASN A 250 -1.30 -1.37 -5.31
N ALA A 251 -2.48 -1.16 -4.72
CA ALA A 251 -3.66 -0.67 -5.44
C ALA A 251 -3.61 0.85 -5.79
N VAL A 252 -2.56 1.56 -5.40
CA VAL A 252 -2.39 3.00 -5.66
C VAL A 252 -1.40 3.24 -6.80
N ARG A 253 -0.27 2.51 -6.79
CA ARG A 253 0.83 2.70 -7.75
C ARG A 253 0.94 1.57 -8.79
N GLY A 254 0.14 0.50 -8.64
CA GLY A 254 0.25 -0.66 -9.51
C GLY A 254 1.48 -1.50 -9.24
N ILE A 255 2.14 -1.98 -10.28
CA ILE A 255 3.35 -2.78 -10.23
C ILE A 255 4.57 -1.86 -10.42
N LEU A 256 5.54 -1.96 -9.52
CA LEU A 256 6.74 -1.14 -9.46
C LEU A 256 7.99 -2.05 -9.52
N PRO A 257 8.86 -1.90 -10.52
CA PRO A 257 10.08 -2.68 -10.60
C PRO A 257 11.06 -2.26 -9.49
N VAL A 258 11.83 -3.21 -8.98
CA VAL A 258 12.90 -2.96 -8.01
C VAL A 258 14.24 -2.96 -8.75
N ALA A 259 15.06 -1.93 -8.52
CA ALA A 259 16.40 -1.83 -9.07
C ALA A 259 17.48 -2.21 -8.05
N ARG A 260 17.19 -2.06 -6.74
CA ARG A 260 18.17 -2.32 -5.69
C ARG A 260 17.50 -2.79 -4.40
N LEU A 261 18.13 -3.76 -3.71
CA LEU A 261 17.82 -4.14 -2.33
C LEU A 261 19.14 -4.42 -1.61
N GLY A 262 19.53 -3.54 -0.69
CA GLY A 262 20.85 -3.61 -0.08
C GLY A 262 21.96 -3.60 -1.15
N ASP A 263 22.73 -4.67 -1.25
CA ASP A 263 23.80 -4.83 -2.27
C ASP A 263 23.32 -5.51 -3.55
N ALA A 264 22.17 -6.19 -3.54
CA ALA A 264 21.61 -6.81 -4.73
C ALA A 264 21.07 -5.76 -5.72
N ARG A 265 21.27 -6.01 -7.02
CA ARG A 265 20.91 -5.11 -8.12
C ARG A 265 20.17 -5.86 -9.21
N TRP A 266 19.17 -5.20 -9.80
CA TRP A 266 18.43 -5.72 -10.96
C TRP A 266 18.37 -4.68 -12.06
N PRO A 267 18.37 -5.12 -13.33
CA PRO A 267 18.18 -4.22 -14.45
C PRO A 267 16.81 -3.54 -14.33
N SER A 268 16.76 -2.23 -14.50
CA SER A 268 15.52 -1.44 -14.45
C SER A 268 14.47 -1.90 -15.48
N ARG A 269 14.89 -2.65 -16.51
CA ARG A 269 14.07 -3.14 -17.64
C ARG A 269 14.12 -4.65 -17.77
N HIS A 270 13.99 -5.39 -16.67
CA HIS A 270 13.89 -6.84 -16.77
C HIS A 270 12.63 -7.24 -17.56
N PRO A 271 12.73 -8.14 -18.57
CA PRO A 271 11.60 -8.47 -19.46
C PRO A 271 10.35 -8.92 -18.71
N ALA A 272 10.49 -9.77 -17.69
CA ALA A 272 9.37 -10.26 -16.90
C ALA A 272 8.69 -9.13 -16.10
N ALA A 273 9.46 -8.20 -15.50
CA ALA A 273 8.91 -7.05 -14.79
C ALA A 273 8.17 -6.10 -15.74
N ASN A 274 8.74 -5.82 -16.91
CA ASN A 274 8.09 -4.99 -17.94
C ASN A 274 6.79 -5.62 -18.46
N GLU A 275 6.78 -6.95 -18.63
CA GLU A 275 5.57 -7.68 -19.03
C GLU A 275 4.48 -7.58 -17.99
N ALA A 276 4.81 -7.74 -16.69
CA ALA A 276 3.86 -7.58 -15.59
C ALA A 276 3.24 -6.17 -15.59
N ILE A 277 4.05 -5.12 -15.77
CA ILE A 277 3.60 -3.72 -15.86
C ILE A 277 2.68 -3.53 -17.06
N ARG A 278 3.05 -4.05 -18.25
CA ARG A 278 2.21 -3.93 -19.46
C ARG A 278 0.87 -4.63 -19.30
N ARG A 279 0.82 -5.83 -18.70
CA ARG A 279 -0.43 -6.55 -18.43
C ARG A 279 -1.34 -5.75 -17.50
N LEU A 280 -0.77 -5.14 -16.45
CA LEU A 280 -1.54 -4.29 -15.56
C LEU A 280 -2.09 -3.05 -16.28
N ALA A 281 -1.26 -2.35 -17.04
CA ALA A 281 -1.65 -1.15 -17.80
C ALA A 281 -2.75 -1.45 -18.83
N ALA A 282 -2.66 -2.61 -19.50
CA ALA A 282 -3.68 -3.05 -20.46
C ALA A 282 -5.02 -3.38 -19.79
N ALA A 283 -5.00 -3.99 -18.61
CA ALA A 283 -6.20 -4.33 -17.86
C ALA A 283 -6.81 -3.14 -17.10
N HIS A 284 -5.97 -2.19 -16.68
CA HIS A 284 -6.36 -1.07 -15.80
C HIS A 284 -5.71 0.24 -16.27
N PRO A 285 -6.40 1.06 -17.07
CA PRO A 285 -5.87 2.30 -17.65
C PRO A 285 -5.31 3.31 -16.62
N ALA A 286 -5.75 3.27 -15.36
CA ALA A 286 -5.20 4.11 -14.29
C ALA A 286 -3.69 3.91 -14.05
N PHE A 287 -3.13 2.81 -14.52
CA PHE A 287 -1.72 2.45 -14.39
C PHE A 287 -0.97 2.50 -15.73
N ALA A 288 -1.60 2.99 -16.80
CA ALA A 288 -0.99 3.06 -18.14
C ALA A 288 0.14 4.12 -18.21
N ASP A 289 0.04 5.19 -17.44
CA ASP A 289 1.00 6.29 -17.41
C ASP A 289 2.20 6.03 -16.46
N ALA A 290 2.33 4.82 -15.93
CA ALA A 290 3.52 4.44 -15.15
C ALA A 290 4.72 4.45 -16.12
N PRO A 291 5.68 5.41 -16.03
CA PRO A 291 6.78 5.47 -16.96
C PRO A 291 7.58 4.18 -16.86
N MET A 292 7.78 3.53 -17.98
CA MET A 292 8.81 2.50 -18.09
C MET A 292 10.14 3.19 -17.80
N ALA A 293 10.84 2.75 -16.75
CA ALA A 293 12.10 3.35 -16.34
C ALA A 293 13.03 3.53 -17.55
N GLU A 294 13.47 4.76 -17.82
CA GLU A 294 14.44 5.04 -18.87
C GLU A 294 15.74 4.30 -18.54
N ALA A 295 16.40 3.76 -19.55
CA ALA A 295 17.72 3.18 -19.39
C ALA A 295 18.68 4.28 -18.90
N PRO A 296 19.58 4.00 -17.96
CA PRO A 296 20.69 4.89 -17.73
C PRO A 296 21.42 5.06 -19.08
N ASN A 297 21.71 6.31 -19.41
CA ASN A 297 22.50 6.65 -20.58
C ASN A 297 23.95 6.20 -20.28
N ASP A 298 24.32 4.99 -20.71
CA ASP A 298 25.69 4.43 -20.58
C ASP A 298 26.71 5.15 -21.48
N ALA A 299 26.47 6.42 -21.80
CA ALA A 299 27.40 7.27 -22.55
C ALA A 299 28.06 8.27 -21.62
N ASN A 300 28.92 7.81 -20.70
CA ASN A 300 30.06 8.60 -20.19
C ASN A 300 30.92 7.76 -19.21
N VAL A 301 31.49 6.68 -19.72
CA VAL A 301 32.74 6.10 -19.17
C VAL A 301 33.57 5.75 -20.40
N ASP A 302 34.42 6.69 -20.77
CA ASP A 302 35.72 6.52 -21.40
C ASP A 302 36.12 7.81 -22.08
N ASN A 303 36.95 8.60 -21.42
CA ASN A 303 38.10 9.31 -21.98
C ASN A 303 38.67 10.31 -20.98
N ASP A 304 39.49 9.84 -20.09
CA ASP A 304 40.58 10.63 -19.51
C ASP A 304 41.74 9.72 -19.12
N ASP A 305 42.30 9.04 -20.14
CA ASP A 305 43.70 8.56 -20.12
C ASP A 305 44.32 8.91 -21.45
N ASN A 306 44.86 10.14 -21.55
CA ASN A 306 46.04 10.50 -22.30
C ASN A 306 46.19 12.02 -22.36
N ALA A 307 47.08 12.58 -21.54
CA ALA A 307 48.00 13.63 -21.94
C ALA A 307 48.94 14.02 -20.80
N GLN A 308 50.19 13.56 -20.86
CA GLN A 308 51.47 14.19 -20.48
C GLN A 308 51.59 14.85 -19.08
#